data_2a6ddffc40b405e31dbf19a77607e1f9
#
_entry.id   2a6ddffc40b405e31dbf19a77607e1f9
#
_cell.length_a   1.000
_cell.length_b   1.000
_cell.length_c   1.000
_cell.angle_alpha   90.00
_cell.angle_beta   90.00
_cell.angle_gamma   90.00
#
_symmetry.space_group_name_H-M   'P 1'
#
loop_
_entity.id
_entity.type
_entity.pdbx_description
1 polymer ?
#
loop_
_entity_poly.entity_id
_entity_poly.type
_entity_poly.pdbx_seq_one_letter_code
_entity_poly.pdbx_strand_id
1 'polypeptide(L)'
;MNHFWGRRLLTREIEAMDCEEGNLPNYKKIAAVERLGNRILCHRCGVKTPVFEGQLADYGYFCIHCLSLGRCDSQQELYLFDQPKAESREVVFSWTGKLTEKQTEIAERILYHSEKRHHLIWAVTGAGKTEMLYPILVKTLKAGGRVAICTPRIDVCNELFLRYRPVFPEETIMLLHGNTATAYTFSSFVICTIHQLYRFYRSFDLLVIDEIDAFPYSGDAGLAHAVQTAIKPDGRFIYLSATPDKKLLEEIKQTF
;
A
#
# COMPACT_ATOMS: atom_id res chain seq x y z
N MET A 1 -8.26 17.42 8.49
CA MET A 1 -8.81 16.88 7.21
C MET A 1 -7.85 15.93 6.49
N ASN A 2 -6.53 16.19 6.50
CA ASN A 2 -5.56 15.37 5.72
C ASN A 2 -5.49 13.89 6.12
N HIS A 3 -5.82 13.54 7.35
CA HIS A 3 -5.79 12.16 7.84
C HIS A 3 -6.83 11.21 7.20
N PHE A 4 -7.79 11.74 6.42
CA PHE A 4 -8.71 10.93 5.61
C PHE A 4 -8.18 10.65 4.21
N TRP A 5 -7.32 11.48 3.65
CA TRP A 5 -6.91 11.41 2.25
C TRP A 5 -6.29 10.07 1.85
N GLY A 6 -6.85 9.49 0.79
CA GLY A 6 -6.42 8.20 0.26
C GLY A 6 -6.67 7.03 1.20
N ARG A 7 -7.62 7.16 2.14
CA ARG A 7 -7.94 6.10 3.10
C ARG A 7 -9.22 5.36 2.74
N ARG A 8 -9.30 4.16 3.27
CA ARG A 8 -10.49 3.29 3.29
C ARG A 8 -10.78 2.97 4.74
N LEU A 9 -11.90 3.49 5.26
CA LEU A 9 -12.27 3.40 6.67
C LEU A 9 -13.62 2.76 6.83
N LEU A 10 -13.79 1.95 7.87
CA LEU A 10 -15.09 1.45 8.33
C LEU A 10 -15.83 2.52 9.12
N THR A 11 -17.16 2.46 9.18
CA THR A 11 -18.01 3.35 9.97
C THR A 11 -17.46 3.54 11.39
N ARG A 12 -17.18 2.46 12.11
CA ARG A 12 -16.63 2.50 13.47
C ARG A 12 -15.25 3.17 13.58
N GLU A 13 -14.43 3.13 12.50
CA GLU A 13 -13.12 3.79 12.50
C GLU A 13 -13.30 5.32 12.38
N ILE A 14 -14.36 5.78 11.71
CA ILE A 14 -14.73 7.19 11.63
C ILE A 14 -15.34 7.66 12.96
N GLU A 15 -16.26 6.89 13.52
CA GLU A 15 -16.86 7.17 14.83
C GLU A 15 -15.81 7.30 15.93
N ALA A 16 -14.80 6.45 15.94
CA ALA A 16 -13.68 6.51 16.89
C ALA A 16 -12.77 7.74 16.71
N MET A 17 -12.94 8.53 15.64
CA MET A 17 -12.23 9.79 15.42
C MET A 17 -13.03 11.02 15.87
N ASP A 18 -14.21 10.83 16.49
CA ASP A 18 -15.15 11.88 16.88
C ASP A 18 -15.47 12.87 15.74
N CYS A 19 -15.53 12.36 14.50
CA CYS A 19 -15.85 13.16 13.33
C CYS A 19 -17.29 12.93 12.90
N GLU A 20 -18.07 14.03 12.84
CA GLU A 20 -19.40 14.00 12.26
C GLU A 20 -19.32 13.78 10.74
N GLU A 21 -20.23 12.99 10.18
CA GLU A 21 -20.27 12.66 8.75
C GLU A 21 -20.35 13.90 7.86
N GLY A 22 -21.05 14.96 8.31
CA GLY A 22 -21.15 16.24 7.61
C GLY A 22 -19.85 17.04 7.48
N ASN A 23 -18.83 16.72 8.27
CA ASN A 23 -17.52 17.36 8.27
C ASN A 23 -16.43 16.54 7.54
N LEU A 24 -16.80 15.40 6.95
CA LEU A 24 -15.88 14.56 6.21
C LEU A 24 -15.54 15.18 4.85
N PRO A 25 -14.30 15.01 4.35
CA PRO A 25 -13.95 15.37 2.97
C PRO A 25 -14.70 14.47 1.98
N ASN A 26 -14.64 14.77 0.69
CA ASN A 26 -15.30 13.98 -0.34
C ASN A 26 -14.97 12.48 -0.23
N TYR A 27 -15.99 11.65 -0.21
CA TYR A 27 -15.89 10.20 -0.11
C TYR A 27 -16.94 9.48 -0.93
N LYS A 28 -16.67 8.22 -1.24
CA LYS A 28 -17.66 7.26 -1.73
C LYS A 28 -17.98 6.27 -0.61
N LYS A 29 -19.24 5.98 -0.38
CA LYS A 29 -19.73 5.06 0.63
C LYS A 29 -20.25 3.79 -0.03
N ILE A 30 -19.81 2.62 0.45
CA ILE A 30 -20.22 1.31 -0.05
C ILE A 30 -20.41 0.33 1.12
N ALA A 31 -21.19 -0.73 0.94
CA ALA A 31 -21.30 -1.80 1.92
C ALA A 31 -19.91 -2.42 2.19
N ALA A 32 -19.57 -2.71 3.44
CA ALA A 32 -18.30 -3.33 3.77
C ALA A 32 -18.27 -4.82 3.42
N VAL A 33 -19.40 -5.51 3.65
CA VAL A 33 -19.62 -6.92 3.30
C VAL A 33 -21.01 -7.07 2.66
N GLU A 34 -21.08 -7.75 1.53
CA GLU A 34 -22.31 -7.97 0.77
C GLU A 34 -22.52 -9.47 0.55
N ARG A 35 -23.78 -9.91 0.65
CA ARG A 35 -24.15 -11.27 0.30
C ARG A 35 -24.44 -11.41 -1.19
N LEU A 36 -23.76 -12.37 -1.82
CA LEU A 36 -23.94 -12.74 -3.23
C LEU A 36 -24.37 -14.22 -3.32
N GLY A 37 -25.67 -14.48 -3.20
CA GLY A 37 -26.21 -15.84 -3.19
C GLY A 37 -25.75 -16.63 -1.95
N ASN A 38 -24.96 -17.70 -2.15
CA ASN A 38 -24.38 -18.53 -1.11
C ASN A 38 -22.96 -18.11 -0.69
N ARG A 39 -22.47 -16.96 -1.18
CA ARG A 39 -21.19 -16.36 -0.83
C ARG A 39 -21.38 -14.96 -0.28
N ILE A 40 -20.37 -14.50 0.46
CA ILE A 40 -20.21 -13.11 0.87
C ILE A 40 -18.99 -12.51 0.17
N LEU A 41 -19.11 -11.27 -0.27
CA LEU A 41 -18.02 -10.46 -0.82
C LEU A 41 -17.61 -9.42 0.20
N CYS A 42 -16.36 -9.40 0.57
CA CYS A 42 -15.79 -8.31 1.37
C CYS A 42 -15.21 -7.24 0.45
N HIS A 43 -15.77 -6.04 0.49
CA HIS A 43 -15.29 -4.92 -0.32
C HIS A 43 -13.96 -4.31 0.19
N ARG A 44 -13.52 -4.67 1.42
CA ARG A 44 -12.21 -4.26 1.93
C ARG A 44 -11.06 -5.10 1.35
N CYS A 45 -11.21 -6.42 1.32
CA CYS A 45 -10.16 -7.32 0.81
C CYS A 45 -10.47 -7.96 -0.55
N GLY A 46 -11.67 -7.78 -1.10
CA GLY A 46 -12.08 -8.35 -2.39
C GLY A 46 -12.35 -9.86 -2.36
N VAL A 47 -12.15 -10.53 -1.23
CA VAL A 47 -12.29 -11.98 -1.12
C VAL A 47 -13.76 -12.38 -1.04
N LYS A 48 -14.11 -13.48 -1.72
CA LYS A 48 -15.42 -14.13 -1.68
C LYS A 48 -15.32 -15.42 -0.88
N THR A 49 -16.08 -15.52 0.24
CA THR A 49 -16.12 -16.71 1.09
C THR A 49 -17.54 -17.30 1.13
N PRO A 50 -17.69 -18.60 1.43
CA PRO A 50 -19.01 -19.18 1.69
C PRO A 50 -19.72 -18.48 2.85
N VAL A 51 -21.05 -18.35 2.77
CA VAL A 51 -21.87 -17.70 3.81
C VAL A 51 -21.64 -18.31 5.20
N PHE A 52 -21.54 -19.64 5.29
CA PHE A 52 -21.42 -20.35 6.56
C PHE A 52 -20.11 -20.06 7.34
N GLU A 53 -19.05 -19.61 6.63
CA GLU A 53 -17.76 -19.27 7.26
C GLU A 53 -17.78 -17.89 7.94
N GLY A 54 -18.71 -17.02 7.56
CA GLY A 54 -18.78 -15.66 8.07
C GLY A 54 -20.17 -15.24 8.56
N GLN A 55 -21.04 -16.19 8.94
CA GLN A 55 -22.37 -15.87 9.42
C GLN A 55 -22.34 -15.41 10.88
N LEU A 56 -23.07 -14.32 11.18
CA LEU A 56 -23.32 -13.84 12.53
C LEU A 56 -24.67 -14.32 13.06
N ALA A 57 -24.82 -14.37 14.39
CA ALA A 57 -26.05 -14.83 15.04
C ALA A 57 -27.28 -13.95 14.73
N ASP A 58 -27.08 -12.68 14.42
CA ASP A 58 -28.09 -11.66 14.10
C ASP A 58 -28.38 -11.52 12.58
N TYR A 59 -28.20 -12.59 11.81
CA TYR A 59 -28.37 -12.63 10.34
C TYR A 59 -27.40 -11.74 9.55
N GLY A 60 -26.36 -11.21 10.19
CA GLY A 60 -25.29 -10.49 9.55
C GLY A 60 -24.17 -11.39 9.04
N TYR A 61 -23.19 -10.78 8.37
CA TYR A 61 -22.03 -11.48 7.82
C TYR A 61 -20.74 -10.72 8.12
N PHE A 62 -19.63 -11.43 8.31
CA PHE A 62 -18.32 -10.83 8.48
C PHE A 62 -17.27 -11.50 7.60
N CYS A 63 -16.20 -10.79 7.32
CA CYS A 63 -15.07 -11.31 6.56
C CYS A 63 -14.02 -11.91 7.49
N ILE A 64 -13.75 -13.21 7.36
CA ILE A 64 -12.73 -13.92 8.15
C ILE A 64 -11.30 -13.45 7.81
N HIS A 65 -11.04 -13.07 6.55
CA HIS A 65 -9.72 -12.61 6.12
C HIS A 65 -9.33 -11.23 6.68
N CYS A 66 -10.30 -10.46 7.13
CA CYS A 66 -10.06 -9.12 7.65
C CYS A 66 -9.87 -9.06 9.17
N LEU A 67 -9.98 -10.17 9.90
CA LEU A 67 -9.98 -10.17 11.37
C LEU A 67 -8.72 -9.58 12.00
N SER A 68 -7.55 -9.79 11.39
CA SER A 68 -6.26 -9.26 11.88
C SER A 68 -6.19 -7.71 11.90
N LEU A 69 -7.01 -7.04 11.07
CA LEU A 69 -7.12 -5.58 10.99
C LEU A 69 -8.41 -5.04 11.62
N GLY A 70 -9.12 -5.91 12.34
CA GLY A 70 -10.42 -5.63 12.90
C GLY A 70 -11.58 -6.10 12.01
N ARG A 71 -12.66 -6.56 12.66
CA ARG A 71 -13.81 -7.15 12.00
C ARG A 71 -14.40 -6.22 10.94
N CYS A 72 -14.61 -6.74 9.75
CA CYS A 72 -15.31 -6.09 8.64
C CYS A 72 -16.60 -6.89 8.41
N ASP A 73 -17.76 -6.29 8.59
CA ASP A 73 -19.06 -6.96 8.59
C ASP A 73 -20.14 -6.18 7.83
N SER A 74 -21.29 -6.83 7.62
CA SER A 74 -22.40 -6.30 6.86
C SER A 74 -23.19 -5.18 7.55
N GLN A 75 -22.91 -4.89 8.82
CA GLN A 75 -23.48 -3.77 9.57
C GLN A 75 -22.63 -2.51 9.43
N GLN A 76 -21.47 -2.62 8.77
CA GLN A 76 -20.52 -1.53 8.50
C GLN A 76 -20.58 -1.08 7.06
N GLU A 77 -20.21 0.15 6.84
CA GLU A 77 -19.94 0.70 5.53
C GLU A 77 -18.44 1.03 5.39
N LEU A 78 -17.96 1.02 4.17
CA LEU A 78 -16.61 1.49 3.82
C LEU A 78 -16.70 2.88 3.22
N TYR A 79 -16.00 3.80 3.82
CA TYR A 79 -15.79 5.15 3.34
C TYR A 79 -14.46 5.18 2.56
N LEU A 80 -14.55 5.47 1.28
CA LEU A 80 -13.44 5.54 0.34
C LEU A 80 -13.15 7.02 0.08
N PHE A 81 -12.04 7.52 0.63
CA PHE A 81 -11.67 8.92 0.52
C PHE A 81 -10.69 9.13 -0.61
N ASP A 82 -11.00 10.05 -1.50
CA ASP A 82 -10.08 10.45 -2.55
C ASP A 82 -8.92 11.28 -1.96
N GLN A 83 -7.75 11.14 -2.58
CA GLN A 83 -6.61 11.98 -2.27
C GLN A 83 -6.53 13.14 -3.25
N PRO A 84 -6.57 14.40 -2.80
CA PRO A 84 -6.34 15.54 -3.66
C PRO A 84 -4.98 15.47 -4.35
N LYS A 85 -4.90 15.98 -5.57
CA LYS A 85 -3.62 16.15 -6.25
C LYS A 85 -2.82 17.20 -5.50
N ALA A 86 -1.62 16.85 -5.07
CA ALA A 86 -0.71 17.77 -4.43
C ALA A 86 0.11 18.55 -5.48
N GLU A 87 0.57 19.73 -5.11
CA GLU A 87 1.48 20.54 -5.92
C GLU A 87 2.91 19.98 -5.84
N SER A 88 3.70 20.31 -6.86
CA SER A 88 5.13 20.02 -6.85
C SER A 88 5.83 20.82 -5.73
N ARG A 89 6.83 20.21 -5.14
CA ARG A 89 7.57 20.78 -4.00
C ARG A 89 9.04 20.41 -4.02
N GLU A 90 9.86 21.12 -3.28
CA GLU A 90 11.22 20.70 -3.02
C GLU A 90 11.28 19.53 -2.04
N VAL A 91 12.29 18.70 -2.22
CA VAL A 91 12.58 17.53 -1.38
C VAL A 91 14.07 17.54 -1.05
N VAL A 92 14.38 17.59 0.22
CA VAL A 92 15.77 17.48 0.70
C VAL A 92 16.19 16.02 0.65
N PHE A 93 17.27 15.77 -0.08
CA PHE A 93 17.82 14.44 -0.27
C PHE A 93 19.29 14.43 0.14
N SER A 94 19.63 13.70 1.22
CA SER A 94 20.92 13.77 1.92
C SER A 94 21.76 12.51 1.79
N TRP A 95 21.59 11.73 0.72
CA TRP A 95 22.41 10.56 0.49
C TRP A 95 23.75 10.93 -0.14
N THR A 96 24.86 10.51 0.47
CA THR A 96 26.24 10.82 0.02
C THR A 96 26.91 9.69 -0.75
N GLY A 97 26.25 8.52 -0.86
CA GLY A 97 26.75 7.38 -1.62
C GLY A 97 26.68 7.59 -3.14
N LYS A 98 27.24 6.64 -3.86
CA LYS A 98 27.16 6.60 -5.34
C LYS A 98 26.62 5.25 -5.79
N LEU A 99 25.72 5.26 -6.75
CA LEU A 99 25.28 4.06 -7.44
C LEU A 99 26.42 3.52 -8.30
N THR A 100 26.55 2.21 -8.37
CA THR A 100 27.41 1.57 -9.36
C THR A 100 26.82 1.77 -10.76
N GLU A 101 27.60 1.55 -11.83
CA GLU A 101 27.11 1.67 -13.21
C GLU A 101 25.85 0.85 -13.46
N LYS A 102 25.80 -0.41 -12.99
CA LYS A 102 24.62 -1.28 -13.14
C LYS A 102 23.41 -0.77 -12.35
N GLN A 103 23.62 -0.26 -11.14
CA GLN A 103 22.54 0.33 -10.34
C GLN A 103 21.99 1.59 -10.99
N THR A 104 22.87 2.42 -11.54
CA THR A 104 22.50 3.63 -12.30
C THR A 104 21.66 3.27 -13.53
N GLU A 105 22.10 2.30 -14.32
CA GLU A 105 21.35 1.82 -15.49
C GLU A 105 19.93 1.35 -15.11
N ILE A 106 19.78 0.59 -14.03
CA ILE A 106 18.48 0.13 -13.54
C ILE A 106 17.61 1.31 -13.09
N ALA A 107 18.17 2.22 -12.29
CA ALA A 107 17.47 3.41 -11.82
C ALA A 107 17.00 4.31 -12.96
N GLU A 108 17.84 4.51 -13.97
CA GLU A 108 17.48 5.28 -15.18
C GLU A 108 16.40 4.60 -16.01
N ARG A 109 16.46 3.29 -16.18
CA ARG A 109 15.39 2.53 -16.87
C ARG A 109 14.03 2.75 -16.16
N ILE A 110 14.00 2.69 -14.84
CA ILE A 110 12.77 2.94 -14.06
C ILE A 110 12.32 4.39 -14.23
N LEU A 111 13.23 5.35 -14.28
CA LEU A 111 12.91 6.77 -14.41
C LEU A 111 12.35 7.15 -15.78
N TYR A 112 12.94 6.62 -16.86
CA TYR A 112 12.71 7.08 -18.24
C TYR A 112 11.71 6.22 -19.01
N HIS A 113 11.52 4.95 -18.64
CA HIS A 113 10.46 4.11 -19.22
C HIS A 113 9.13 4.31 -18.49
N SER A 114 8.65 5.56 -18.51
CA SER A 114 7.40 5.95 -17.84
C SER A 114 6.15 5.39 -18.51
N GLU A 115 6.24 4.92 -19.74
CA GLU A 115 5.18 4.20 -20.45
C GLU A 115 4.85 2.85 -19.79
N LYS A 116 5.83 2.25 -19.10
CA LYS A 116 5.63 1.03 -18.33
C LYS A 116 5.20 1.35 -16.91
N ARG A 117 4.05 0.84 -16.55
CA ARG A 117 3.46 1.04 -15.23
C ARG A 117 4.11 0.19 -14.15
N HIS A 118 4.70 -0.93 -14.52
CA HIS A 118 5.25 -1.94 -13.62
C HIS A 118 6.71 -2.23 -13.93
N HIS A 119 7.52 -2.39 -12.90
CA HIS A 119 8.92 -2.78 -13.01
C HIS A 119 9.23 -3.87 -11.98
N LEU A 120 10.00 -4.88 -12.39
CA LEU A 120 10.58 -5.87 -11.48
C LEU A 120 12.09 -5.63 -11.40
N ILE A 121 12.59 -5.35 -10.20
CA ILE A 121 14.02 -5.36 -9.89
C ILE A 121 14.36 -6.74 -9.33
N TRP A 122 14.95 -7.56 -10.18
CA TRP A 122 15.45 -8.87 -9.78
C TRP A 122 16.94 -8.77 -9.45
N ALA A 123 17.26 -8.78 -8.16
CA ALA A 123 18.64 -8.65 -7.70
C ALA A 123 18.82 -9.38 -6.37
N VAL A 124 19.97 -9.98 -6.18
CA VAL A 124 20.33 -10.69 -4.94
C VAL A 124 20.27 -9.80 -3.71
N THR A 125 20.16 -10.40 -2.54
CA THR A 125 20.23 -9.65 -1.28
C THR A 125 21.58 -8.94 -1.19
N GLY A 126 21.57 -7.68 -0.70
CA GLY A 126 22.78 -6.84 -0.63
C GLY A 126 23.19 -6.15 -1.94
N ALA A 127 22.46 -6.34 -3.05
CA ALA A 127 22.75 -5.66 -4.32
C ALA A 127 22.45 -4.15 -4.35
N GLY A 128 22.00 -3.57 -3.23
CA GLY A 128 21.65 -2.15 -3.13
C GLY A 128 20.29 -1.83 -3.79
N LYS A 129 19.30 -2.73 -3.68
CA LYS A 129 17.94 -2.49 -4.21
C LYS A 129 17.32 -1.21 -3.63
N THR A 130 17.57 -0.92 -2.36
CA THR A 130 17.10 0.29 -1.68
C THR A 130 17.63 1.56 -2.34
N GLU A 131 18.91 1.59 -2.64
CA GLU A 131 19.61 2.74 -3.21
C GLU A 131 19.16 3.01 -4.66
N MET A 132 18.87 1.94 -5.44
CA MET A 132 18.33 2.07 -6.80
C MET A 132 16.95 2.75 -6.84
N LEU A 133 16.21 2.74 -5.74
CA LEU A 133 14.90 3.40 -5.65
C LEU A 133 15.00 4.90 -5.38
N TYR A 134 16.10 5.42 -4.85
CA TYR A 134 16.20 6.83 -4.46
C TYR A 134 15.82 7.80 -5.59
N PRO A 135 16.30 7.67 -6.82
CA PRO A 135 15.96 8.61 -7.88
C PRO A 135 14.46 8.70 -8.17
N ILE A 136 13.76 7.55 -8.21
CA ILE A 136 12.32 7.53 -8.48
C ILE A 136 11.50 8.02 -7.29
N LEU A 137 11.94 7.75 -6.06
CA LEU A 137 11.31 8.27 -4.84
C LEU A 137 11.40 9.80 -4.82
N VAL A 138 12.59 10.37 -5.03
CA VAL A 138 12.81 11.81 -5.10
C VAL A 138 11.96 12.45 -6.19
N LYS A 139 11.95 11.88 -7.41
CA LYS A 139 11.14 12.37 -8.53
C LYS A 139 9.65 12.40 -8.19
N THR A 140 9.15 11.31 -7.60
CA THR A 140 7.72 11.19 -7.26
C THR A 140 7.34 12.17 -6.15
N LEU A 141 8.14 12.27 -5.09
CA LEU A 141 7.90 13.19 -3.97
C LEU A 141 7.97 14.66 -4.42
N LYS A 142 8.95 15.03 -5.27
CA LYS A 142 9.06 16.38 -5.86
C LYS A 142 7.85 16.76 -6.71
N ALA A 143 7.27 15.81 -7.42
CA ALA A 143 6.03 16.02 -8.17
C ALA A 143 4.76 16.13 -7.27
N GLY A 144 4.91 16.15 -5.95
CA GLY A 144 3.81 16.13 -4.99
C GLY A 144 3.14 14.76 -4.85
N GLY A 145 3.71 13.73 -5.46
CA GLY A 145 3.19 12.37 -5.39
C GLY A 145 3.39 11.73 -4.02
N ARG A 146 2.59 10.72 -3.74
CA ARG A 146 2.66 9.90 -2.53
C ARG A 146 3.28 8.55 -2.82
N VAL A 147 4.22 8.14 -1.98
CA VAL A 147 4.94 6.87 -2.13
C VAL A 147 4.69 5.93 -0.97
N ALA A 148 4.63 4.63 -1.25
CA ALA A 148 4.68 3.62 -0.21
C ALA A 148 5.73 2.56 -0.55
N ILE A 149 6.45 2.09 0.48
CA ILE A 149 7.32 0.91 0.43
C ILE A 149 6.71 -0.13 1.36
N CYS A 150 6.34 -1.26 0.81
CA CYS A 150 5.67 -2.33 1.51
C CYS A 150 6.51 -3.59 1.52
N THR A 151 6.52 -4.28 2.65
CA THR A 151 7.18 -5.58 2.83
C THR A 151 6.28 -6.50 3.65
N PRO A 152 6.37 -7.83 3.54
CA PRO A 152 5.59 -8.74 4.38
C PRO A 152 6.01 -8.72 5.85
N ARG A 153 7.21 -8.27 6.19
CA ARG A 153 7.84 -8.44 7.50
C ARG A 153 7.97 -7.12 8.28
N ILE A 154 7.66 -7.17 9.57
CA ILE A 154 7.73 -6.02 10.48
C ILE A 154 9.18 -5.56 10.71
N ASP A 155 10.10 -6.51 10.91
CA ASP A 155 11.52 -6.22 11.12
C ASP A 155 12.12 -5.49 9.93
N VAL A 156 11.78 -5.89 8.71
CA VAL A 156 12.21 -5.22 7.47
C VAL A 156 11.60 -3.82 7.36
N CYS A 157 10.32 -3.62 7.74
CA CYS A 157 9.74 -2.27 7.80
C CYS A 157 10.55 -1.34 8.72
N ASN A 158 10.91 -1.82 9.91
CA ASN A 158 11.71 -1.05 10.87
C ASN A 158 13.12 -0.74 10.32
N GLU A 159 13.77 -1.72 9.68
CA GLU A 159 15.09 -1.52 9.05
C GLU A 159 15.00 -0.46 7.93
N LEU A 160 14.03 -0.57 7.04
CA LEU A 160 13.82 0.39 5.96
C LEU A 160 13.54 1.79 6.52
N PHE A 161 12.72 1.92 7.55
CA PHE A 161 12.46 3.20 8.19
C PHE A 161 13.74 3.86 8.71
N LEU A 162 14.59 3.11 9.42
CA LEU A 162 15.86 3.62 9.91
C LEU A 162 16.83 3.99 8.79
N ARG A 163 16.77 3.29 7.66
CA ARG A 163 17.61 3.54 6.48
C ARG A 163 17.15 4.76 5.67
N TYR A 164 15.83 4.95 5.49
CA TYR A 164 15.30 6.08 4.70
C TYR A 164 15.26 7.40 5.47
N ARG A 165 15.06 7.37 6.79
CA ARG A 165 14.93 8.57 7.61
C ARG A 165 16.11 9.57 7.48
N PRO A 166 17.40 9.15 7.55
CA PRO A 166 18.52 10.08 7.37
C PRO A 166 18.70 10.57 5.93
N VAL A 167 18.18 9.82 4.95
CA VAL A 167 18.27 10.16 3.53
C VAL A 167 17.23 11.21 3.13
N PHE A 168 16.07 11.21 3.79
CA PHE A 168 14.97 12.14 3.59
C PHE A 168 14.67 12.91 4.89
N PRO A 169 15.57 13.77 5.37
CA PRO A 169 15.52 14.33 6.72
C PRO A 169 14.33 15.26 6.96
N GLU A 170 13.77 15.89 5.92
CA GLU A 170 12.61 16.78 6.02
C GLU A 170 11.28 16.07 5.71
N GLU A 171 11.33 14.80 5.26
CA GLU A 171 10.10 14.04 5.05
C GLU A 171 9.63 13.39 6.35
N THR A 172 8.35 13.59 6.64
CA THR A 172 7.69 12.77 7.65
C THR A 172 7.43 11.40 7.05
N ILE A 173 8.21 10.40 7.46
CA ILE A 173 8.01 9.01 7.03
C ILE A 173 7.05 8.34 8.01
N MET A 174 5.90 7.88 7.52
CA MET A 174 4.92 7.15 8.32
C MET A 174 5.26 5.66 8.32
N LEU A 175 5.57 5.11 9.49
CA LEU A 175 5.79 3.68 9.68
C LEU A 175 4.50 3.01 10.19
N LEU A 176 3.98 1.99 9.45
CA LEU A 176 2.73 1.30 9.78
C LEU A 176 2.91 -0.21 9.76
N HIS A 177 2.67 -0.85 10.90
CA HIS A 177 2.58 -2.31 11.04
C HIS A 177 1.75 -2.69 12.27
N GLY A 178 1.52 -3.97 12.52
CA GLY A 178 0.65 -4.44 13.61
C GLY A 178 1.06 -3.97 15.00
N ASN A 179 2.34 -3.69 15.22
CA ASN A 179 2.89 -3.25 16.51
C ASN A 179 3.12 -1.73 16.58
N THR A 180 2.65 -0.95 15.59
CA THR A 180 2.81 0.52 15.61
C THR A 180 1.85 1.13 16.62
N ALA A 181 2.38 1.78 17.65
CA ALA A 181 1.60 2.50 18.67
C ALA A 181 1.21 3.91 18.25
N THR A 182 1.85 4.47 17.21
CA THR A 182 1.63 5.84 16.76
C THR A 182 0.31 5.97 16.01
N ALA A 183 -0.50 6.97 16.38
CA ALA A 183 -1.71 7.30 15.64
C ALA A 183 -1.38 7.65 14.18
N TYR A 184 -2.28 7.27 13.26
CA TYR A 184 -2.09 7.59 11.86
C TYR A 184 -2.10 9.11 11.63
N THR A 185 -1.09 9.59 10.93
CA THR A 185 -1.03 10.95 10.37
C THR A 185 -0.78 10.86 8.86
N PHE A 186 -1.30 11.84 8.11
CA PHE A 186 -1.03 11.88 6.68
C PHE A 186 0.47 12.11 6.43
N SER A 187 1.02 11.34 5.52
CA SER A 187 2.41 11.47 5.08
C SER A 187 2.51 11.15 3.60
N SER A 188 3.37 11.88 2.89
CA SER A 188 3.70 11.61 1.49
C SER A 188 4.60 10.39 1.33
N PHE A 189 5.27 9.94 2.40
CA PHE A 189 6.14 8.78 2.40
C PHE A 189 5.71 7.78 3.47
N VAL A 190 5.25 6.60 3.05
CA VAL A 190 4.78 5.53 3.94
C VAL A 190 5.69 4.31 3.81
N ILE A 191 6.08 3.72 4.93
CA ILE A 191 6.70 2.40 5.00
C ILE A 191 5.78 1.52 5.82
N CYS A 192 5.34 0.38 5.28
CA CYS A 192 4.35 -0.43 5.97
C CYS A 192 4.44 -1.92 5.63
N THR A 193 3.83 -2.74 6.48
CA THR A 193 3.55 -4.12 6.07
C THR A 193 2.43 -4.14 5.02
N ILE A 194 2.49 -5.13 4.09
CA ILE A 194 1.52 -5.25 2.98
C ILE A 194 0.08 -5.27 3.49
N HIS A 195 -0.19 -5.88 4.65
CA HIS A 195 -1.52 -5.90 5.28
C HIS A 195 -2.07 -4.49 5.58
N GLN A 196 -1.23 -3.51 5.85
CA GLN A 196 -1.71 -2.15 6.10
C GLN A 196 -2.30 -1.49 4.84
N LEU A 197 -2.04 -2.01 3.65
CA LEU A 197 -2.63 -1.52 2.40
C LEU A 197 -4.15 -1.67 2.36
N TYR A 198 -4.74 -2.56 3.15
CA TYR A 198 -6.20 -2.62 3.34
C TYR A 198 -6.83 -1.32 3.86
N ARG A 199 -6.03 -0.42 4.43
CA ARG A 199 -6.47 0.89 4.96
C ARG A 199 -6.43 2.00 3.92
N PHE A 200 -5.89 1.75 2.72
CA PHE A 200 -5.68 2.74 1.68
C PHE A 200 -6.55 2.50 0.45
N TYR A 201 -6.93 3.58 -0.21
CA TYR A 201 -7.70 3.57 -1.44
C TYR A 201 -7.19 4.64 -2.39
N ARG A 202 -6.70 4.24 -3.58
CA ARG A 202 -6.15 5.14 -4.62
C ARG A 202 -5.24 6.22 -4.03
N SER A 203 -4.34 5.79 -3.16
CA SER A 203 -3.55 6.67 -2.31
C SER A 203 -2.17 6.98 -2.88
N PHE A 204 -1.55 6.01 -3.54
CA PHE A 204 -0.14 6.08 -3.89
C PHE A 204 0.08 6.29 -5.39
N ASP A 205 0.99 7.22 -5.72
CA ASP A 205 1.50 7.45 -7.07
C ASP A 205 2.61 6.46 -7.42
N LEU A 206 3.36 6.01 -6.39
CA LEU A 206 4.36 4.97 -6.49
C LEU A 206 4.19 3.97 -5.34
N LEU A 207 4.07 2.70 -5.68
CA LEU A 207 3.99 1.60 -4.72
C LEU A 207 5.13 0.62 -4.98
N VAL A 208 6.03 0.52 -4.01
CA VAL A 208 7.14 -0.44 -4.01
C VAL A 208 6.76 -1.62 -3.13
N ILE A 209 6.91 -2.84 -3.63
CA ILE A 209 6.69 -4.07 -2.88
C ILE A 209 8.00 -4.83 -2.81
N ASP A 210 8.58 -4.83 -1.64
CA ASP A 210 9.81 -5.58 -1.36
C ASP A 210 9.49 -7.00 -0.89
N GLU A 211 10.35 -7.94 -1.26
CA GLU A 211 10.17 -9.37 -0.98
C GLU A 211 8.81 -9.91 -1.48
N ILE A 212 8.43 -9.57 -2.71
CA ILE A 212 7.12 -9.96 -3.28
C ILE A 212 6.91 -11.48 -3.33
N ASP A 213 7.98 -12.25 -3.40
CA ASP A 213 8.03 -13.70 -3.40
C ASP A 213 7.85 -14.32 -2.00
N ALA A 214 7.92 -13.50 -0.94
CA ALA A 214 7.80 -13.98 0.43
C ALA A 214 6.33 -14.14 0.87
N PHE A 215 6.09 -15.20 1.67
CA PHE A 215 4.82 -15.33 2.40
C PHE A 215 4.61 -14.11 3.35
N PRO A 216 3.39 -13.57 3.51
CA PRO A 216 2.11 -14.11 3.07
C PRO A 216 1.60 -13.58 1.71
N TYR A 217 2.33 -12.73 1.00
CA TYR A 217 1.83 -12.10 -0.22
C TYR A 217 1.56 -13.09 -1.35
N SER A 218 2.51 -14.01 -1.59
CA SER A 218 2.39 -14.99 -2.67
C SER A 218 1.18 -15.92 -2.46
N GLY A 219 0.21 -15.83 -3.38
CA GLY A 219 -1.02 -16.64 -3.34
C GLY A 219 -2.17 -16.09 -2.51
N ASP A 220 -2.03 -14.93 -1.84
CA ASP A 220 -3.13 -14.28 -1.12
C ASP A 220 -3.87 -13.28 -2.03
N ALA A 221 -5.06 -13.68 -2.49
CA ALA A 221 -5.92 -12.85 -3.34
C ALA A 221 -6.37 -11.54 -2.65
N GLY A 222 -6.52 -11.56 -1.34
CA GLY A 222 -6.90 -10.38 -0.55
C GLY A 222 -5.78 -9.35 -0.52
N LEU A 223 -4.54 -9.78 -0.29
CA LEU A 223 -3.38 -8.88 -0.33
C LEU A 223 -3.13 -8.33 -1.74
N ALA A 224 -3.29 -9.17 -2.78
CA ALA A 224 -3.23 -8.70 -4.17
C ALA A 224 -4.28 -7.63 -4.45
N HIS A 225 -5.53 -7.81 -3.99
CA HIS A 225 -6.58 -6.81 -4.09
C HIS A 225 -6.23 -5.52 -3.32
N ALA A 226 -5.67 -5.63 -2.11
CA ALA A 226 -5.24 -4.46 -1.33
C ALA A 226 -4.18 -3.62 -2.07
N VAL A 227 -3.18 -4.28 -2.65
CA VAL A 227 -2.13 -3.66 -3.47
C VAL A 227 -2.75 -2.92 -4.66
N GLN A 228 -3.64 -3.57 -5.42
CA GLN A 228 -4.27 -2.98 -6.61
C GLN A 228 -5.21 -1.82 -6.27
N THR A 229 -5.85 -1.84 -5.11
CA THR A 229 -6.80 -0.78 -4.71
C THR A 229 -6.14 0.38 -3.97
N ALA A 230 -4.95 0.18 -3.40
CA ALA A 230 -4.21 1.22 -2.70
C ALA A 230 -3.49 2.19 -3.64
N ILE A 231 -3.11 1.73 -4.82
CA ILE A 231 -2.45 2.57 -5.83
C ILE A 231 -3.49 3.39 -6.63
N LYS A 232 -3.08 4.56 -7.10
CA LYS A 232 -3.87 5.38 -8.03
C LYS A 232 -3.99 4.72 -9.41
N PRO A 233 -5.04 5.06 -10.20
CA PRO A 233 -5.23 4.49 -11.55
C PRO A 233 -4.02 4.65 -12.48
N ASP A 234 -3.29 5.74 -12.36
CA ASP A 234 -2.06 6.09 -13.12
C ASP A 234 -0.77 5.89 -12.32
N GLY A 235 -0.87 5.31 -11.11
CA GLY A 235 0.27 5.04 -10.24
C GLY A 235 1.17 3.93 -10.79
N ARG A 236 2.40 3.88 -10.32
CA ARG A 236 3.46 2.95 -10.77
C ARG A 236 3.79 1.94 -9.70
N PHE A 237 4.03 0.69 -10.12
CA PHE A 237 4.51 -0.39 -9.26
C PHE A 237 6.00 -0.66 -9.49
N ILE A 238 6.72 -0.91 -8.41
CA ILE A 238 8.05 -1.49 -8.45
C ILE A 238 8.05 -2.71 -7.52
N TYR A 239 8.35 -3.85 -8.09
CA TYR A 239 8.49 -5.11 -7.36
C TYR A 239 9.97 -5.41 -7.14
N LEU A 240 10.33 -5.78 -5.92
CA LEU A 240 11.69 -6.22 -5.59
C LEU A 240 11.65 -7.70 -5.20
N SER A 241 12.54 -8.50 -5.78
CA SER A 241 12.71 -9.90 -5.42
C SER A 241 14.18 -10.32 -5.59
N ALA A 242 14.62 -11.20 -4.71
CA ALA A 242 15.91 -11.89 -4.87
C ALA A 242 15.74 -13.22 -5.64
N THR A 243 14.58 -13.84 -5.54
CA THR A 243 14.30 -15.21 -6.01
C THR A 243 12.90 -15.32 -6.64
N PRO A 244 12.55 -14.51 -7.65
CA PRO A 244 11.23 -14.58 -8.23
C PRO A 244 10.99 -15.96 -8.83
N ASP A 245 9.89 -16.61 -8.43
CA ASP A 245 9.49 -17.88 -8.99
C ASP A 245 8.84 -17.72 -10.38
N LYS A 246 8.66 -18.85 -11.10
CA LYS A 246 8.09 -18.82 -12.45
C LYS A 246 6.66 -18.28 -12.46
N LYS A 247 5.88 -18.58 -11.41
CA LYS A 247 4.50 -18.14 -11.30
C LYS A 247 4.42 -16.63 -11.16
N LEU A 248 5.24 -16.03 -10.29
CA LEU A 248 5.35 -14.58 -10.12
C LEU A 248 5.77 -13.89 -11.43
N LEU A 249 6.74 -14.48 -12.15
CA LEU A 249 7.18 -13.95 -13.44
C LEU A 249 6.07 -14.01 -14.51
N GLU A 250 5.22 -15.02 -14.48
CA GLU A 250 4.06 -15.14 -15.37
C GLU A 250 2.95 -14.17 -14.97
N GLU A 251 2.62 -14.05 -13.69
CA GLU A 251 1.66 -13.09 -13.17
C GLU A 251 2.06 -11.64 -13.50
N ILE A 252 3.33 -11.31 -13.30
CA ILE A 252 3.91 -10.03 -13.69
C ILE A 252 3.76 -9.81 -15.20
N LYS A 253 4.08 -10.80 -16.06
CA LYS A 253 3.93 -10.69 -17.51
C LYS A 253 2.49 -10.53 -17.98
N GLN A 254 1.52 -11.13 -17.31
CA GLN A 254 0.08 -11.02 -17.65
C GLN A 254 -0.53 -9.69 -17.20
N THR A 255 0.09 -9.04 -16.23
CA THR A 255 -0.35 -7.74 -15.70
C THR A 255 0.30 -6.57 -16.49
N PHE A 256 1.23 -6.87 -17.38
CA PHE A 256 1.96 -5.98 -18.27
C PHE A 256 1.50 -6.18 -19.73
#